data_6ecb2eea02b3dba7f1e310ff4b1aa511
#
_entry.id   6ecb2eea02b3dba7f1e310ff4b1aa511
#
_cell.length_a   1.000
_cell.length_b   1.000
_cell.length_c   1.000
_cell.angle_alpha   90.00
_cell.angle_beta   90.00
_cell.angle_gamma   90.00
#
_symmetry.space_group_name_H-M   'P 1'
#
loop_
_entity.id
_entity.type
_entity.pdbx_description
1 polymer ?
#
loop_
_entity_poly.entity_id
_entity_poly.type
_entity_poly.pdbx_seq_one_letter_code
_entity_poly.pdbx_strand_id
1 'polypeptide(L)'
;LAEAGYTADKPLTFDLLYNTSDLHKKLAIAAASIWKKNLGVNVKLQNQEWKTFLDTRHQGTFDVARAAWCADYNEPTSFLNTMLSDSSNNTSHYKNPEFDKAMAQALAAGDEGKRAEVYAQAEKILDADSAIVPVYYYKNLRLVKPYVGGYTGKDPLDNSHDKDLYIIKH
;
A
#
# COMPACT_ATOMS: atom_id res chain seq x y z
N LEU A 1 15.49 -13.97 13.02
CA LEU A 1 16.20 -14.66 11.93
C LEU A 1 16.92 -15.89 12.44
N ALA A 2 17.65 -15.80 13.57
CA ALA A 2 18.38 -16.94 14.16
C ALA A 2 17.44 -18.12 14.49
N GLU A 3 16.29 -17.85 15.08
CA GLU A 3 15.24 -18.85 15.39
C GLU A 3 14.70 -19.53 14.12
N ALA A 4 14.69 -18.82 12.99
CA ALA A 4 14.31 -19.36 11.67
C ALA A 4 15.50 -20.02 10.92
N GLY A 5 16.67 -20.18 11.58
CA GLY A 5 17.83 -20.85 11.02
C GLY A 5 18.68 -20.04 10.06
N TYR A 6 18.52 -18.70 10.04
CA TYR A 6 19.38 -17.80 9.28
C TYR A 6 20.50 -17.22 10.14
N THR A 7 21.71 -17.27 9.62
CA THR A 7 22.93 -16.82 10.30
C THR A 7 23.78 -15.94 9.38
N ALA A 8 24.88 -15.38 9.88
CA ALA A 8 25.82 -14.61 9.08
C ALA A 8 26.40 -15.45 7.90
N ASP A 9 26.64 -16.75 8.13
CA ASP A 9 27.16 -17.67 7.11
C ASP A 9 26.07 -18.21 6.17
N LYS A 10 24.82 -18.12 6.59
CA LYS A 10 23.63 -18.52 5.81
C LYS A 10 22.56 -17.42 5.88
N PRO A 11 22.79 -16.26 5.26
CA PRO A 11 21.84 -15.16 5.31
C PRO A 11 20.55 -15.48 4.54
N LEU A 12 19.42 -14.96 5.04
CA LEU A 12 18.17 -14.96 4.29
C LEU A 12 18.36 -14.18 2.99
N THR A 13 17.93 -14.77 1.89
CA THR A 13 17.94 -14.13 0.56
C THR A 13 16.53 -14.17 -0.01
N PHE A 14 16.03 -13.04 -0.52
CA PHE A 14 14.73 -12.95 -1.15
C PHE A 14 14.71 -11.86 -2.23
N ASP A 15 13.70 -11.90 -3.08
CA ASP A 15 13.49 -10.94 -4.16
C ASP A 15 12.54 -9.82 -3.71
N LEU A 16 12.90 -8.56 -4.00
CA LEU A 16 12.02 -7.40 -3.86
C LEU A 16 11.58 -6.93 -5.24
N LEU A 17 10.32 -7.21 -5.56
CA LEU A 17 9.69 -6.84 -6.81
C LEU A 17 9.20 -5.39 -6.77
N TYR A 18 9.50 -4.61 -7.80
CA TYR A 18 8.97 -3.26 -7.99
C TYR A 18 8.76 -2.93 -9.47
N ASN A 19 7.79 -2.08 -9.77
CA ASN A 19 7.56 -1.62 -11.14
C ASN A 19 8.51 -0.50 -11.54
N THR A 20 8.80 -0.40 -12.84
CA THR A 20 9.68 0.61 -13.43
C THR A 20 9.24 2.02 -13.07
N SER A 21 10.05 2.70 -12.27
CA SER A 21 9.93 4.08 -11.83
C SER A 21 11.20 4.48 -11.09
N ASP A 22 11.71 5.67 -11.30
CA ASP A 22 12.89 6.17 -10.60
C ASP A 22 12.66 6.27 -9.09
N LEU A 23 11.47 6.69 -8.67
CA LEU A 23 11.10 6.74 -7.26
C LEU A 23 11.09 5.34 -6.65
N HIS A 24 10.42 4.39 -7.29
CA HIS A 24 10.31 3.02 -6.76
C HIS A 24 11.66 2.31 -6.72
N LYS A 25 12.52 2.54 -7.71
CA LYS A 25 13.90 2.06 -7.72
C LYS A 25 14.69 2.58 -6.51
N LYS A 26 14.62 3.90 -6.25
CA LYS A 26 15.30 4.51 -5.08
C LYS A 26 14.78 3.94 -3.76
N LEU A 27 13.47 3.75 -3.63
CA LEU A 27 12.87 3.12 -2.45
C LEU A 27 13.33 1.68 -2.26
N ALA A 28 13.33 0.88 -3.32
CA ALA A 28 13.77 -0.51 -3.27
C ALA A 28 15.24 -0.62 -2.87
N ILE A 29 16.11 0.23 -3.42
CA ILE A 29 17.54 0.30 -3.06
C ILE A 29 17.69 0.69 -1.58
N ALA A 30 16.96 1.69 -1.12
CA ALA A 30 17.03 2.13 0.28
C ALA A 30 16.58 1.02 1.25
N ALA A 31 15.44 0.38 0.96
CA ALA A 31 14.92 -0.73 1.76
C ALA A 31 15.92 -1.89 1.82
N ALA A 32 16.45 -2.34 0.68
CA ALA A 32 17.44 -3.40 0.59
C ALA A 32 18.71 -3.07 1.40
N SER A 33 19.19 -1.82 1.32
CA SER A 33 20.36 -1.36 2.07
C SER A 33 20.12 -1.36 3.59
N ILE A 34 18.95 -0.87 4.02
CA ILE A 34 18.56 -0.83 5.44
C ILE A 34 18.43 -2.26 5.98
N TRP A 35 17.77 -3.16 5.27
CA TRP A 35 17.61 -4.55 5.68
C TRP A 35 18.94 -5.29 5.72
N LYS A 36 19.82 -5.06 4.73
CA LYS A 36 21.17 -5.64 4.76
C LYS A 36 21.97 -5.15 5.96
N LYS A 37 21.95 -3.84 6.23
CA LYS A 37 22.70 -3.24 7.35
C LYS A 37 22.22 -3.72 8.71
N ASN A 38 20.90 -3.81 8.92
CA ASN A 38 20.32 -4.07 10.23
C ASN A 38 20.02 -5.55 10.48
N LEU A 39 19.76 -6.32 9.43
CA LEU A 39 19.31 -7.72 9.53
C LEU A 39 20.27 -8.71 8.89
N GLY A 40 21.27 -8.24 8.14
CA GLY A 40 22.23 -9.13 7.45
C GLY A 40 21.63 -9.89 6.25
N VAL A 41 20.40 -9.55 5.82
CA VAL A 41 19.71 -10.23 4.71
C VAL A 41 20.24 -9.78 3.35
N ASN A 42 20.11 -10.63 2.34
CA ASN A 42 20.43 -10.30 0.95
C ASN A 42 19.14 -10.10 0.16
N VAL A 43 18.93 -8.91 -0.39
CA VAL A 43 17.77 -8.57 -1.19
C VAL A 43 18.18 -8.44 -2.65
N LYS A 44 17.53 -9.20 -3.52
CA LYS A 44 17.67 -9.09 -4.97
C LYS A 44 16.55 -8.19 -5.49
N LEU A 45 16.91 -7.15 -6.22
CA LEU A 45 15.95 -6.17 -6.75
C LEU A 45 15.43 -6.64 -8.12
N GLN A 46 14.12 -6.85 -8.22
CA GLN A 46 13.42 -7.29 -9.43
C GLN A 46 12.61 -6.14 -10.01
N ASN A 47 13.07 -5.57 -11.13
CA ASN A 47 12.35 -4.53 -11.85
C ASN A 47 11.50 -5.13 -12.96
N GLN A 48 10.24 -4.73 -13.04
CA GLN A 48 9.35 -5.13 -14.13
C GLN A 48 8.61 -3.91 -14.70
N GLU A 49 8.28 -3.99 -15.99
CA GLU A 49 7.34 -3.07 -16.61
C GLU A 49 5.96 -3.20 -15.96
N TRP A 50 5.14 -2.14 -16.01
CA TRP A 50 3.90 -2.05 -15.22
C TRP A 50 2.94 -3.22 -15.42
N LYS A 51 2.66 -3.60 -16.67
CA LYS A 51 1.74 -4.71 -16.96
C LYS A 51 2.25 -6.03 -16.43
N THR A 52 3.51 -6.37 -16.73
CA THR A 52 4.16 -7.59 -16.22
C THR A 52 4.20 -7.61 -14.70
N PHE A 53 4.49 -6.47 -14.08
CA PHE A 53 4.49 -6.33 -12.62
C PHE A 53 3.10 -6.62 -12.00
N LEU A 54 2.02 -6.13 -12.62
CA LEU A 54 0.66 -6.44 -12.16
C LEU A 54 0.34 -7.92 -12.31
N ASP A 55 0.67 -8.52 -13.46
CA ASP A 55 0.44 -9.94 -13.71
C ASP A 55 1.20 -10.81 -12.68
N THR A 56 2.49 -10.50 -12.43
CA THR A 56 3.30 -11.20 -11.42
C THR A 56 2.71 -11.08 -10.02
N ARG A 57 2.22 -9.90 -9.64
CA ARG A 57 1.54 -9.70 -8.35
C ARG A 57 0.24 -10.49 -8.23
N HIS A 58 -0.60 -10.49 -9.26
CA HIS A 58 -1.85 -11.26 -9.26
C HIS A 58 -1.61 -12.77 -9.19
N GLN A 59 -0.53 -13.24 -9.79
CA GLN A 59 -0.12 -14.66 -9.72
C GLN A 59 0.54 -15.03 -8.38
N GLY A 60 0.92 -14.05 -7.55
CA GLY A 60 1.61 -14.29 -6.28
C GLY A 60 3.03 -14.86 -6.44
N THR A 61 3.67 -14.64 -7.60
CA THR A 61 5.01 -15.18 -7.91
C THR A 61 6.12 -14.19 -7.53
N PHE A 62 6.14 -13.79 -6.26
CA PHE A 62 7.15 -12.90 -5.67
C PHE A 62 7.33 -13.21 -4.18
N ASP A 63 8.48 -12.88 -3.61
CA ASP A 63 8.69 -12.97 -2.17
C ASP A 63 8.18 -11.72 -1.46
N VAL A 64 8.64 -10.55 -1.90
CA VAL A 64 8.20 -9.24 -1.41
C VAL A 64 7.94 -8.34 -2.62
N ALA A 65 6.79 -7.66 -2.64
CA ALA A 65 6.46 -6.72 -3.71
C ALA A 65 6.14 -5.33 -3.16
N ARG A 66 6.68 -4.32 -3.82
CA ARG A 66 6.24 -2.93 -3.62
C ARG A 66 4.78 -2.82 -4.04
N ALA A 67 3.95 -2.22 -3.21
CA ALA A 67 2.55 -1.94 -3.53
C ALA A 67 2.20 -0.50 -3.20
N ALA A 68 1.09 -0.03 -3.74
CA ALA A 68 0.40 1.17 -3.31
C ALA A 68 -1.09 1.02 -3.64
N TRP A 69 -1.91 1.71 -2.87
CA TRP A 69 -3.33 1.84 -3.12
C TRP A 69 -3.75 3.29 -2.93
N CYS A 70 -4.61 3.80 -3.78
CA CYS A 70 -5.26 5.09 -3.62
C CYS A 70 -6.71 4.81 -3.21
N ALA A 71 -7.25 5.60 -2.27
CA ALA A 71 -8.63 5.43 -1.85
C ALA A 71 -9.60 5.69 -3.01
N ASP A 72 -10.55 4.78 -3.22
CA ASP A 72 -11.64 4.95 -4.18
C ASP A 72 -12.77 5.82 -3.61
N TYR A 73 -12.86 5.87 -2.28
CA TYR A 73 -13.80 6.67 -1.50
C TYR A 73 -13.22 6.95 -0.09
N ASN A 74 -13.76 7.98 0.56
CA ASN A 74 -13.25 8.46 1.86
C ASN A 74 -13.76 7.61 3.04
N GLU A 75 -13.29 6.36 3.12
CA GLU A 75 -13.62 5.44 4.21
C GLU A 75 -12.55 4.34 4.31
N PRO A 76 -12.18 3.83 5.52
CA PRO A 76 -11.12 2.84 5.72
C PRO A 76 -11.26 1.57 4.91
N THR A 77 -12.47 1.13 4.61
CA THR A 77 -12.73 -0.06 3.78
C THR A 77 -12.16 0.07 2.37
N SER A 78 -11.94 1.30 1.85
CA SER A 78 -11.26 1.49 0.57
C SER A 78 -9.85 0.87 0.58
N PHE A 79 -9.22 0.76 1.73
CA PHE A 79 -7.91 0.11 1.92
C PHE A 79 -8.05 -1.29 2.48
N LEU A 80 -8.79 -1.48 3.58
CA LEU A 80 -8.85 -2.74 4.31
C LEU A 80 -9.50 -3.87 3.50
N ASN A 81 -10.49 -3.57 2.64
CA ASN A 81 -11.10 -4.57 1.77
C ASN A 81 -10.13 -5.15 0.74
N THR A 82 -9.00 -4.47 0.45
CA THR A 82 -7.97 -5.04 -0.42
C THR A 82 -7.28 -6.25 0.20
N MET A 83 -7.43 -6.46 1.51
CA MET A 83 -6.77 -7.54 2.27
C MET A 83 -7.73 -8.68 2.64
N LEU A 84 -9.03 -8.57 2.33
CA LEU A 84 -9.97 -9.68 2.53
C LEU A 84 -9.53 -10.93 1.78
N SER A 85 -9.75 -12.10 2.37
CA SER A 85 -9.31 -13.39 1.83
C SER A 85 -9.84 -13.70 0.44
N ASP A 86 -11.01 -13.15 0.07
CA ASP A 86 -11.70 -13.31 -1.22
C ASP A 86 -11.59 -12.09 -2.14
N SER A 87 -10.86 -11.05 -1.73
CA SER A 87 -10.71 -9.84 -2.53
C SER A 87 -9.83 -10.09 -3.76
N SER A 88 -10.30 -9.70 -4.93
CA SER A 88 -9.50 -9.72 -6.17
C SER A 88 -8.30 -8.76 -6.12
N ASN A 89 -8.30 -7.79 -5.21
CA ASN A 89 -7.21 -6.86 -4.98
C ASN A 89 -6.17 -7.37 -3.98
N ASN A 90 -6.44 -8.51 -3.33
CA ASN A 90 -5.52 -9.15 -2.38
C ASN A 90 -4.39 -9.89 -3.13
N THR A 91 -3.46 -9.13 -3.69
CA THR A 91 -2.32 -9.70 -4.43
C THR A 91 -1.24 -10.30 -3.53
N SER A 92 -1.34 -10.15 -2.22
CA SER A 92 -0.50 -10.85 -1.24
C SER A 92 -0.98 -12.27 -0.95
N HIS A 93 -2.18 -12.61 -1.40
CA HIS A 93 -2.86 -13.88 -1.09
C HIS A 93 -2.99 -14.13 0.43
N TYR A 94 -2.99 -13.05 1.22
CA TYR A 94 -3.22 -13.09 2.65
C TYR A 94 -4.58 -13.70 2.97
N LYS A 95 -4.61 -14.59 3.96
CA LYS A 95 -5.86 -15.21 4.43
C LYS A 95 -5.85 -15.30 5.93
N ASN A 96 -6.77 -14.58 6.56
CA ASN A 96 -6.99 -14.66 8.00
C ASN A 96 -8.49 -14.53 8.32
N PRO A 97 -9.14 -15.60 8.77
CA PRO A 97 -10.57 -15.58 9.10
C PRO A 97 -10.95 -14.58 10.21
N GLU A 98 -10.02 -14.26 11.12
CA GLU A 98 -10.28 -13.26 12.16
C GLU A 98 -10.30 -11.85 11.60
N PHE A 99 -9.43 -11.56 10.63
CA PHE A 99 -9.46 -10.31 9.88
C PHE A 99 -10.77 -10.18 9.09
N ASP A 100 -11.15 -11.20 8.32
CA ASP A 100 -12.39 -11.21 7.54
C ASP A 100 -13.62 -11.03 8.43
N LYS A 101 -13.64 -11.69 9.60
CA LYS A 101 -14.71 -11.54 10.60
C LYS A 101 -14.76 -10.12 11.16
N ALA A 102 -13.62 -9.53 11.49
CA ALA A 102 -13.56 -8.14 11.96
C ALA A 102 -14.13 -7.18 10.91
N MET A 103 -13.75 -7.33 9.65
CA MET A 103 -14.28 -6.52 8.57
C MET A 103 -15.80 -6.67 8.39
N ALA A 104 -16.32 -7.89 8.48
CA ALA A 104 -17.77 -8.15 8.45
C ALA A 104 -18.49 -7.50 9.65
N GLN A 105 -17.91 -7.52 10.83
CA GLN A 105 -18.45 -6.84 12.01
C GLN A 105 -18.44 -5.31 11.85
N ALA A 106 -17.40 -4.74 11.29
CA ALA A 106 -17.34 -3.30 11.01
C ALA A 106 -18.45 -2.88 10.04
N LEU A 107 -18.69 -3.67 9.00
CA LEU A 107 -19.77 -3.42 8.04
C LEU A 107 -21.16 -3.48 8.69
N ALA A 108 -21.36 -4.39 9.65
CA ALA A 108 -22.62 -4.54 10.38
C ALA A 108 -22.81 -3.50 11.50
N ALA A 109 -21.77 -2.75 11.87
CA ALA A 109 -21.84 -1.76 12.94
C ALA A 109 -22.65 -0.55 12.51
N GLY A 110 -23.77 -0.27 13.19
CA GLY A 110 -24.63 0.87 12.92
C GLY A 110 -24.11 2.22 13.45
N ASP A 111 -23.03 2.21 14.22
CA ASP A 111 -22.42 3.37 14.87
C ASP A 111 -21.00 3.58 14.35
N GLU A 112 -20.65 4.83 14.00
CA GLU A 112 -19.35 5.18 13.41
C GLU A 112 -18.19 4.94 14.40
N GLY A 113 -18.38 5.22 15.68
CA GLY A 113 -17.37 4.99 16.70
C GLY A 113 -17.05 3.50 16.88
N LYS A 114 -18.07 2.66 16.94
CA LYS A 114 -17.91 1.19 17.00
C LYS A 114 -17.23 0.66 15.75
N ARG A 115 -17.58 1.20 14.60
CA ARG A 115 -16.94 0.82 13.32
C ARG A 115 -15.46 1.16 13.31
N ALA A 116 -15.09 2.34 13.80
CA ALA A 116 -13.68 2.76 13.91
C ALA A 116 -12.88 1.85 14.86
N GLU A 117 -13.48 1.44 16.01
CA GLU A 117 -12.84 0.50 16.93
C GLU A 117 -12.55 -0.87 16.27
N VAL A 118 -13.51 -1.37 15.48
CA VAL A 118 -13.35 -2.65 14.78
C VAL A 118 -12.31 -2.54 13.67
N TYR A 119 -12.25 -1.43 12.93
CA TYR A 119 -11.17 -1.21 11.96
C TYR A 119 -9.79 -1.18 12.62
N ALA A 120 -9.66 -0.53 13.77
CA ALA A 120 -8.41 -0.54 14.54
C ALA A 120 -8.00 -1.95 15.00
N GLN A 121 -8.99 -2.85 15.28
CA GLN A 121 -8.71 -4.25 15.56
C GLN A 121 -8.25 -5.00 14.29
N ALA A 122 -8.89 -4.79 13.16
CA ALA A 122 -8.50 -5.38 11.88
C ALA A 122 -7.07 -4.96 11.48
N GLU A 123 -6.71 -3.69 11.65
CA GLU A 123 -5.35 -3.20 11.41
C GLU A 123 -4.32 -3.88 12.33
N LYS A 124 -4.63 -4.10 13.61
CA LYS A 124 -3.74 -4.83 14.53
C LYS A 124 -3.51 -6.28 14.11
N ILE A 125 -4.52 -6.94 13.53
CA ILE A 125 -4.38 -8.30 13.00
C ILE A 125 -3.41 -8.28 11.80
N LEU A 126 -3.57 -7.34 10.86
CA LEU A 126 -2.66 -7.19 9.72
C LEU A 126 -1.21 -6.90 10.15
N ASP A 127 -1.04 -6.05 11.16
CA ASP A 127 0.28 -5.70 11.72
C ASP A 127 0.94 -6.92 12.39
N ALA A 128 0.20 -7.65 13.21
CA ALA A 128 0.69 -8.86 13.90
C ALA A 128 1.12 -9.94 12.89
N ASP A 129 0.37 -10.11 11.79
CA ASP A 129 0.67 -11.07 10.75
C ASP A 129 1.74 -10.55 9.76
N SER A 130 2.09 -9.26 9.84
CA SER A 130 3.02 -8.60 8.89
C SER A 130 2.61 -8.80 7.41
N ALA A 131 1.29 -8.85 7.15
CA ALA A 131 0.75 -9.07 5.82
C ALA A 131 1.09 -7.94 4.83
N ILE A 132 1.19 -6.72 5.36
CA ILE A 132 1.66 -5.52 4.67
C ILE A 132 2.58 -4.72 5.58
N VAL A 133 3.49 -3.95 4.98
CA VAL A 133 4.38 -3.03 5.70
C VAL A 133 4.12 -1.62 5.17
N PRO A 134 3.37 -0.78 5.88
CA PRO A 134 3.16 0.62 5.50
C PRO A 134 4.48 1.39 5.54
N VAL A 135 4.80 2.13 4.48
CA VAL A 135 6.06 2.87 4.37
C VAL A 135 5.87 4.37 4.40
N TYR A 136 4.95 4.90 3.60
CA TYR A 136 4.65 6.33 3.53
C TYR A 136 3.31 6.61 2.84
N TYR A 137 2.80 7.82 3.06
CA TYR A 137 1.66 8.35 2.32
C TYR A 137 2.14 9.16 1.13
N TYR A 138 1.56 8.90 -0.04
CA TYR A 138 1.78 9.75 -1.22
C TYR A 138 1.21 11.15 -0.96
N LYS A 139 1.92 12.15 -1.49
CA LYS A 139 1.43 13.54 -1.52
C LYS A 139 1.38 14.01 -2.97
N ASN A 140 0.25 14.53 -3.37
CA ASN A 140 0.10 15.22 -4.64
C ASN A 140 0.52 16.69 -4.48
N LEU A 141 1.52 17.11 -5.25
CA LEU A 141 1.97 18.50 -5.30
C LEU A 141 1.37 19.17 -6.54
N ARG A 142 0.64 20.23 -6.35
CA ARG A 142 0.02 21.00 -7.42
C ARG A 142 0.48 22.45 -7.38
N LEU A 143 0.91 22.96 -8.52
CA LEU A 143 1.23 24.37 -8.72
C LEU A 143 0.09 24.99 -9.55
N VAL A 144 -0.73 25.78 -8.88
CA VAL A 144 -1.86 26.47 -9.52
C VAL A 144 -1.51 27.93 -9.72
N LYS A 145 -1.59 28.39 -10.96
CA LYS A 145 -1.31 29.79 -11.29
C LYS A 145 -2.38 30.72 -10.68
N PRO A 146 -2.03 31.95 -10.24
CA PRO A 146 -3.00 32.86 -9.62
C PRO A 146 -4.21 33.22 -10.49
N TYR A 147 -4.07 33.10 -11.81
CA TYR A 147 -5.15 33.37 -12.76
C TYR A 147 -6.06 32.15 -13.05
N VAL A 148 -5.86 31.03 -12.35
CA VAL A 148 -6.76 29.87 -12.44
C VAL A 148 -7.75 29.93 -11.29
N GLY A 149 -9.03 30.14 -11.62
CA GLY A 149 -10.13 30.12 -10.67
C GLY A 149 -10.79 28.74 -10.63
N GLY A 150 -11.59 28.49 -9.57
CA GLY A 150 -12.36 27.26 -9.40
C GLY A 150 -11.60 26.09 -8.75
N TYR A 151 -10.28 26.15 -8.65
CA TYR A 151 -9.49 25.14 -7.96
C TYR A 151 -9.58 25.32 -6.42
N THR A 152 -10.12 24.36 -5.72
CA THR A 152 -10.29 24.42 -4.26
C THR A 152 -9.22 23.66 -3.47
N GLY A 153 -8.68 22.58 -4.03
CA GLY A 153 -7.72 21.70 -3.36
C GLY A 153 -8.29 20.99 -2.11
N LYS A 154 -9.61 20.94 -1.96
CA LYS A 154 -10.30 20.44 -0.75
C LYS A 154 -10.91 19.04 -0.89
N ASP A 155 -10.85 18.46 -2.08
CA ASP A 155 -11.38 17.11 -2.27
C ASP A 155 -10.49 16.09 -1.54
N PRO A 156 -11.05 15.24 -0.65
CA PRO A 156 -10.28 14.26 0.12
C PRO A 156 -9.56 13.22 -0.75
N LEU A 157 -10.06 12.95 -1.95
CA LEU A 157 -9.48 12.03 -2.93
C LEU A 157 -8.59 12.75 -3.96
N ASP A 158 -8.37 14.07 -3.76
CA ASP A 158 -7.60 14.95 -4.65
C ASP A 158 -8.14 14.99 -6.09
N ASN A 159 -9.45 14.82 -6.25
CA ASN A 159 -10.11 15.00 -7.54
C ASN A 159 -10.26 16.47 -7.88
N SER A 160 -9.98 16.83 -9.12
CA SER A 160 -10.30 18.13 -9.69
C SER A 160 -11.13 17.92 -10.96
N HIS A 161 -12.23 18.66 -11.06
CA HIS A 161 -13.09 18.59 -12.24
C HIS A 161 -12.79 19.79 -13.14
N ASP A 162 -12.33 19.54 -14.36
CA ASP A 162 -11.95 20.59 -15.31
C ASP A 162 -13.11 21.53 -15.64
N LYS A 163 -14.35 21.05 -15.57
CA LYS A 163 -15.58 21.87 -15.76
C LYS A 163 -15.71 23.02 -14.76
N ASP A 164 -15.07 22.90 -13.59
CA ASP A 164 -15.15 23.90 -12.51
C ASP A 164 -13.98 24.90 -12.59
N LEU A 165 -13.00 24.65 -13.46
CA LEU A 165 -11.84 25.51 -13.64
C LEU A 165 -12.10 26.60 -14.67
N TYR A 166 -11.63 27.81 -14.42
CA TYR A 166 -11.75 28.94 -15.36
C TYR A 166 -10.53 29.86 -15.25
N ILE A 167 -10.33 30.66 -16.30
CA ILE A 167 -9.26 31.65 -16.32
C ILE A 167 -9.78 32.99 -15.83
N ILE A 168 -9.15 33.52 -14.80
CA ILE A 168 -9.37 34.87 -14.30
C ILE A 168 -8.63 35.82 -15.22
N LYS A 169 -9.24 36.96 -15.55
CA LYS A 169 -8.57 38.02 -16.33
C LYS A 169 -7.32 38.49 -15.59
N HIS A 170 -6.20 38.50 -16.27
CA HIS A 170 -4.89 38.89 -15.73
C HIS A 170 -4.19 39.86 -16.68
#